data_a5a181c50b6317f9e7317fac8863729d
#
_entry.id   a5a181c50b6317f9e7317fac8863729d
#
_cell.length_a   1.000
_cell.length_b   1.000
_cell.length_c   1.000
_cell.angle_alpha   90.00
_cell.angle_beta   90.00
_cell.angle_gamma   90.00
#
_symmetry.space_group_name_H-M   'P 1'
#
loop_
_entity.id
_entity.type
_entity.pdbx_description
1 polymer ?
#
loop_
_entity_poly.entity_id
_entity_poly.type
_entity_poly.pdbx_seq_one_letter_code
_entity_poly.pdbx_strand_id
1 'polypeptide(L)'
;MFQYTMHFLMNHPELRDDICETLKARQHDPEESVRYEVVMAIVTTARKDVQVVAESEELLNFVKERTLDKKFKIRKEALSGLALIYKKHLSDPVNQPEATKKAIKWIKDKIMHSYYMKDIEDRLLVERLLNTCLVPFGLESTDRMKKMFKLFSTIDEYATKAFIGVRMILSF
;
A
#
# COMPACT_ATOMS: atom_id res chain seq x y z
N MET A 1 -7.59 -18.16 8.58
CA MET A 1 -7.27 -17.38 9.80
C MET A 1 -7.53 -15.88 9.61
N PHE A 2 -7.05 -15.22 8.56
CA PHE A 2 -7.20 -13.76 8.36
C PHE A 2 -8.66 -13.25 8.31
N GLN A 3 -9.62 -14.04 7.87
CA GLN A 3 -11.05 -13.63 7.84
C GLN A 3 -11.59 -13.34 9.23
N TYR A 4 -11.21 -14.13 10.22
CA TYR A 4 -11.61 -13.91 11.60
C TYR A 4 -10.90 -12.68 12.18
N THR A 5 -9.61 -12.53 11.95
CA THR A 5 -8.85 -11.34 12.37
C THR A 5 -9.45 -10.06 11.81
N MET A 6 -9.78 -10.04 10.51
CA MET A 6 -10.46 -8.93 9.86
C MET A 6 -11.82 -8.65 10.51
N HIS A 7 -12.61 -9.69 10.78
CA HIS A 7 -13.92 -9.54 11.41
C HIS A 7 -13.80 -8.86 12.78
N PHE A 8 -12.89 -9.34 13.62
CA PHE A 8 -12.66 -8.78 14.95
C PHE A 8 -12.13 -7.36 14.90
N LEU A 9 -11.16 -7.04 14.03
CA LEU A 9 -10.66 -5.68 13.88
C LEU A 9 -11.77 -4.68 13.52
N MET A 10 -12.75 -5.11 12.73
CA MET A 10 -13.84 -4.23 12.27
C MET A 10 -14.97 -4.09 13.30
N ASN A 11 -15.31 -5.16 13.99
CA ASN A 11 -16.56 -5.22 14.77
C ASN A 11 -16.33 -5.22 16.28
N HIS A 12 -15.08 -5.36 16.75
CA HIS A 12 -14.71 -5.47 18.15
C HIS A 12 -13.58 -4.51 18.51
N PRO A 13 -13.87 -3.19 18.64
CA PRO A 13 -12.87 -2.17 18.99
C PRO A 13 -12.11 -2.50 20.28
N GLU A 14 -12.80 -3.14 21.23
CA GLU A 14 -12.26 -3.57 22.53
C GLU A 14 -11.13 -4.62 22.42
N LEU A 15 -11.04 -5.35 21.29
CA LEU A 15 -10.01 -6.37 21.05
C LEU A 15 -8.88 -5.89 20.14
N ARG A 16 -8.92 -4.64 19.68
CA ARG A 16 -7.96 -4.14 18.69
C ARG A 16 -6.52 -4.18 19.19
N ASP A 17 -6.30 -3.80 20.44
CA ASP A 17 -4.95 -3.79 21.03
C ASP A 17 -4.37 -5.20 21.11
N ASP A 18 -5.14 -6.17 21.58
CA ASP A 18 -4.72 -7.58 21.67
C ASP A 18 -4.44 -8.17 20.29
N ILE A 19 -5.26 -7.80 19.30
CA ILE A 19 -5.06 -8.22 17.90
C ILE A 19 -3.79 -7.56 17.32
N CYS A 20 -3.56 -6.28 17.58
CA CYS A 20 -2.36 -5.58 17.13
C CYS A 20 -1.10 -6.23 17.70
N GLU A 21 -1.08 -6.55 19.00
CA GLU A 21 0.05 -7.25 19.63
C GLU A 21 0.26 -8.65 19.00
N THR A 22 -0.83 -9.38 18.74
CA THR A 22 -0.75 -10.67 18.05
C THR A 22 -0.16 -10.53 16.63
N LEU A 23 -0.64 -9.56 15.85
CA LEU A 23 -0.14 -9.31 14.49
C LEU A 23 1.32 -8.86 14.51
N LYS A 24 1.71 -8.04 15.50
CA LYS A 24 3.10 -7.60 15.73
C LYS A 24 4.03 -8.78 15.97
N ALA A 25 3.63 -9.73 16.80
CA ALA A 25 4.42 -10.94 17.02
C ALA A 25 4.52 -11.81 15.76
N ARG A 26 3.44 -11.91 14.97
CA ARG A 26 3.36 -12.80 13.82
C ARG A 26 3.91 -12.22 12.52
N GLN A 27 4.08 -10.90 12.39
CA GLN A 27 4.64 -10.31 11.18
C GLN A 27 6.09 -10.74 10.90
N HIS A 28 6.83 -11.16 11.90
CA HIS A 28 8.20 -11.67 11.79
C HIS A 28 8.29 -13.20 11.87
N ASP A 29 7.18 -13.89 11.80
CA ASP A 29 7.14 -15.35 11.89
C ASP A 29 8.08 -15.98 10.84
N PRO A 30 8.85 -17.04 11.17
CA PRO A 30 9.70 -17.74 10.22
C PRO A 30 8.89 -18.32 9.05
N GLU A 31 7.63 -18.74 9.31
CA GLU A 31 6.75 -19.28 8.30
C GLU A 31 6.19 -18.20 7.35
N GLU A 32 6.43 -18.38 6.06
CA GLU A 32 5.98 -17.45 5.01
C GLU A 32 4.44 -17.32 4.99
N SER A 33 3.73 -18.42 5.21
CA SER A 33 2.26 -18.45 5.22
C SER A 33 1.68 -17.56 6.32
N VAL A 34 2.31 -17.54 7.50
CA VAL A 34 1.88 -16.70 8.62
C VAL A 34 2.08 -15.22 8.31
N ARG A 35 3.27 -14.85 7.80
CA ARG A 35 3.53 -13.45 7.39
C ARG A 35 2.58 -12.99 6.29
N TYR A 36 2.27 -13.87 5.33
CA TYR A 36 1.28 -13.60 4.29
C TYR A 36 -0.11 -13.32 4.87
N GLU A 37 -0.57 -14.14 5.82
CA GLU A 37 -1.86 -13.98 6.50
C GLU A 37 -1.96 -12.64 7.26
N VAL A 38 -0.87 -12.19 7.88
CA VAL A 38 -0.81 -10.88 8.56
C VAL A 38 -1.06 -9.75 7.54
N VAL A 39 -0.36 -9.77 6.41
CA VAL A 39 -0.56 -8.77 5.35
C VAL A 39 -1.99 -8.79 4.84
N MET A 40 -2.54 -9.98 4.58
CA MET A 40 -3.89 -10.13 4.05
C MET A 40 -4.97 -9.66 5.03
N ALA A 41 -4.80 -9.93 6.33
CA ALA A 41 -5.72 -9.44 7.36
C ALA A 41 -5.80 -7.92 7.35
N ILE A 42 -4.66 -7.23 7.39
CA ILE A 42 -4.59 -5.76 7.47
C ILE A 42 -5.08 -5.12 6.16
N VAL A 43 -4.57 -5.58 5.01
CA VAL A 43 -4.93 -5.03 3.70
C VAL A 43 -6.42 -5.20 3.42
N THR A 44 -7.01 -6.35 3.75
CA THR A 44 -8.43 -6.60 3.51
C THR A 44 -9.31 -5.76 4.43
N THR A 45 -8.91 -5.58 5.69
CA THR A 45 -9.57 -4.66 6.63
C THR A 45 -9.53 -3.23 6.07
N ALA A 46 -8.35 -2.73 5.71
CA ALA A 46 -8.17 -1.38 5.18
C ALA A 46 -8.93 -1.12 3.87
N ARG A 47 -9.12 -2.15 3.04
CA ARG A 47 -9.93 -2.05 1.81
C ARG A 47 -11.42 -1.90 2.10
N LYS A 48 -11.91 -2.47 3.20
CA LYS A 48 -13.30 -2.31 3.63
C LYS A 48 -13.48 -0.99 4.36
N ASP A 49 -12.69 -0.78 5.40
CA ASP A 49 -12.68 0.43 6.21
C ASP A 49 -11.24 0.82 6.57
N VAL A 50 -10.77 1.90 5.96
CA VAL A 50 -9.42 2.40 6.18
C VAL A 50 -9.28 3.08 7.54
N GLN A 51 -10.35 3.62 8.11
CA GLN A 51 -10.30 4.31 9.39
C GLN A 51 -9.86 3.35 10.50
N VAL A 52 -10.38 2.12 10.49
CA VAL A 52 -10.01 1.07 11.44
C VAL A 52 -8.49 0.82 11.47
N VAL A 53 -7.85 0.91 10.30
CA VAL A 53 -6.39 0.66 10.18
C VAL A 53 -5.61 1.97 10.35
N ALA A 54 -6.18 3.11 10.02
CA ALA A 54 -5.54 4.42 10.18
C ALA A 54 -5.52 4.90 11.65
N GLU A 55 -6.46 4.43 12.48
CA GLU A 55 -6.46 4.67 13.93
C GLU A 55 -5.29 3.97 14.63
N SER A 56 -4.78 2.88 14.05
CA SER A 56 -3.57 2.22 14.51
C SER A 56 -2.44 2.42 13.50
N GLU A 57 -1.54 3.37 13.76
CA GLU A 57 -0.36 3.60 12.90
C GLU A 57 0.49 2.32 12.72
N GLU A 58 0.49 1.42 13.71
CA GLU A 58 1.25 0.18 13.68
C GLU A 58 0.81 -0.77 12.56
N LEU A 59 -0.50 -0.91 12.32
CA LEU A 59 -1.02 -1.87 11.33
C LEU A 59 -0.52 -1.57 9.91
N LEU A 60 -0.56 -0.30 9.49
CA LEU A 60 -0.01 0.10 8.19
C LEU A 60 1.51 -0.02 8.13
N ASN A 61 2.21 0.20 9.26
CA ASN A 61 3.66 0.00 9.35
C ASN A 61 4.03 -1.48 9.19
N PHE A 62 3.24 -2.42 9.72
CA PHE A 62 3.48 -3.84 9.47
C PHE A 62 3.42 -4.18 7.98
N VAL A 63 2.42 -3.66 7.25
CA VAL A 63 2.35 -3.85 5.80
C VAL A 63 3.54 -3.18 5.10
N LYS A 64 3.95 -1.97 5.55
CA LYS A 64 5.11 -1.25 5.02
C LYS A 64 6.40 -2.07 5.15
N GLU A 65 6.64 -2.72 6.28
CA GLU A 65 7.79 -3.59 6.47
C GLU A 65 7.75 -4.80 5.55
N ARG A 66 6.59 -5.41 5.34
CA ARG A 66 6.42 -6.57 4.44
C ARG A 66 6.60 -6.24 2.96
N THR A 67 6.64 -4.98 2.56
CA THR A 67 7.09 -4.60 1.21
C THR A 67 8.56 -4.93 0.93
N LEU A 68 9.34 -5.22 1.98
CA LEU A 68 10.73 -5.65 1.92
C LEU A 68 10.92 -7.13 2.30
N ASP A 69 9.84 -7.91 2.36
CA ASP A 69 9.91 -9.34 2.70
C ASP A 69 10.82 -10.11 1.73
N LYS A 70 11.51 -11.12 2.23
CA LYS A 70 12.36 -11.99 1.40
C LYS A 70 11.60 -12.73 0.30
N LYS A 71 10.29 -12.91 0.48
CA LYS A 71 9.42 -13.63 -0.48
C LYS A 71 8.64 -12.65 -1.35
N PHE A 72 8.83 -12.73 -2.66
CA PHE A 72 8.13 -11.87 -3.62
C PHE A 72 6.61 -11.91 -3.47
N LYS A 73 6.03 -13.08 -3.21
CA LYS A 73 4.58 -13.23 -3.00
C LYS A 73 4.07 -12.28 -1.90
N ILE A 74 4.82 -12.14 -0.79
CA ILE A 74 4.44 -11.26 0.32
C ILE A 74 4.65 -9.80 -0.05
N ARG A 75 5.78 -9.46 -0.67
CA ARG A 75 6.04 -8.09 -1.18
C ARG A 75 4.94 -7.64 -2.14
N LYS A 76 4.55 -8.51 -3.07
CA LYS A 76 3.50 -8.26 -4.04
C LYS A 76 2.15 -7.93 -3.38
N GLU A 77 1.72 -8.74 -2.40
CA GLU A 77 0.45 -8.49 -1.72
C GLU A 77 0.50 -7.21 -0.86
N ALA A 78 1.61 -6.95 -0.18
CA ALA A 78 1.81 -5.72 0.58
C ALA A 78 1.74 -4.48 -0.32
N LEU A 79 2.51 -4.45 -1.41
CA LEU A 79 2.53 -3.32 -2.35
C LEU A 79 1.20 -3.14 -3.07
N SER A 80 0.58 -4.24 -3.54
CA SER A 80 -0.72 -4.18 -4.23
C SER A 80 -1.83 -3.72 -3.28
N GLY A 81 -1.81 -4.20 -2.04
CA GLY A 81 -2.74 -3.78 -1.00
C GLY A 81 -2.63 -2.30 -0.70
N LEU A 82 -1.43 -1.81 -0.45
CA LEU A 82 -1.17 -0.38 -0.23
C LEU A 82 -1.62 0.48 -1.43
N ALA A 83 -1.33 0.04 -2.65
CA ALA A 83 -1.73 0.77 -3.86
C ALA A 83 -3.25 0.86 -4.01
N LEU A 84 -3.98 -0.20 -3.68
CA LEU A 84 -5.45 -0.20 -3.70
C LEU A 84 -6.05 0.70 -2.61
N ILE A 85 -5.47 0.71 -1.41
CA ILE A 85 -5.85 1.63 -0.33
C ILE A 85 -5.67 3.08 -0.82
N TYR A 86 -4.49 3.40 -1.35
CA TYR A 86 -4.20 4.74 -1.88
C TYR A 86 -5.17 5.13 -3.01
N LYS A 87 -5.42 4.25 -3.98
CA LYS A 87 -6.35 4.48 -5.09
C LYS A 87 -7.77 4.78 -4.60
N LYS A 88 -8.27 4.01 -3.64
CA LYS A 88 -9.62 4.18 -3.08
C LYS A 88 -9.78 5.57 -2.44
N HIS A 89 -8.76 6.03 -1.72
CA HIS A 89 -8.81 7.30 -0.99
C HIS A 89 -8.52 8.52 -1.85
N LEU A 90 -7.88 8.37 -3.01
CA LEU A 90 -7.74 9.45 -4.00
C LEU A 90 -9.05 9.74 -4.73
N SER A 91 -10.00 8.80 -4.77
CA SER A 91 -11.26 9.01 -5.48
C SER A 91 -12.15 10.03 -4.78
N ASP A 92 -12.03 10.18 -3.45
CA ASP A 92 -12.79 11.16 -2.66
C ASP A 92 -11.91 11.84 -1.59
N PRO A 93 -10.96 12.71 -2.00
CA PRO A 93 -10.06 13.35 -1.06
C PRO A 93 -10.73 14.40 -0.17
N VAL A 94 -11.91 14.90 -0.54
CA VAL A 94 -12.59 15.98 0.18
C VAL A 94 -13.21 15.47 1.48
N ASN A 95 -13.76 14.26 1.46
CA ASN A 95 -14.51 13.67 2.58
C ASN A 95 -13.66 12.80 3.52
N GLN A 96 -12.33 12.73 3.31
CA GLN A 96 -11.46 11.91 4.15
C GLN A 96 -10.96 12.69 5.38
N PRO A 97 -11.00 12.11 6.59
CA PRO A 97 -10.39 12.68 7.78
C PRO A 97 -8.91 12.98 7.57
N GLU A 98 -8.41 14.08 8.15
CA GLU A 98 -7.00 14.44 8.05
C GLU A 98 -6.05 13.37 8.64
N ALA A 99 -6.48 12.70 9.71
CA ALA A 99 -5.74 11.57 10.29
C ALA A 99 -5.51 10.46 9.24
N THR A 100 -6.57 10.09 8.50
CA THR A 100 -6.49 9.08 7.43
C THR A 100 -5.56 9.55 6.31
N LYS A 101 -5.69 10.80 5.86
CA LYS A 101 -4.80 11.36 4.82
C LYS A 101 -3.33 11.29 5.25
N LYS A 102 -3.04 11.67 6.50
CA LYS A 102 -1.69 11.59 7.08
C LYS A 102 -1.17 10.16 7.13
N ALA A 103 -2.01 9.21 7.55
CA ALA A 103 -1.64 7.81 7.69
C ALA A 103 -1.28 7.14 6.35
N ILE A 104 -1.87 7.57 5.22
CA ILE A 104 -1.67 6.93 3.91
C ILE A 104 -0.78 7.72 2.94
N LYS A 105 -0.40 8.96 3.25
CA LYS A 105 0.32 9.84 2.30
C LYS A 105 1.67 9.29 1.83
N TRP A 106 2.35 8.49 2.66
CA TRP A 106 3.65 7.89 2.37
C TRP A 106 3.57 6.71 1.39
N ILE A 107 2.38 6.16 1.16
CA ILE A 107 2.18 4.93 0.37
C ILE A 107 2.72 5.07 -1.06
N LYS A 108 2.47 6.21 -1.69
CA LYS A 108 2.94 6.47 -3.06
C LYS A 108 4.46 6.44 -3.19
N ASP A 109 5.15 7.06 -2.21
CA ASP A 109 6.61 7.07 -2.15
C ASP A 109 7.16 5.66 -1.97
N LYS A 110 6.58 4.89 -1.05
CA LYS A 110 6.98 3.51 -0.78
C LYS A 110 6.82 2.58 -1.98
N ILE A 111 5.72 2.75 -2.76
CA ILE A 111 5.53 1.98 -4.00
C ILE A 111 6.65 2.33 -4.99
N MET A 112 6.93 3.61 -5.20
CA MET A 112 7.97 4.05 -6.15
C MET A 112 9.37 3.61 -5.70
N HIS A 113 9.69 3.66 -4.39
CA HIS A 113 10.97 3.18 -3.85
C HIS A 113 11.22 1.70 -4.17
N SER A 114 10.15 0.90 -4.24
CA SER A 114 10.28 -0.54 -4.55
C SER A 114 10.73 -0.82 -5.99
N TYR A 115 10.77 0.17 -6.87
CA TYR A 115 11.34 0.07 -8.22
C TYR A 115 12.82 -0.31 -8.22
N TYR A 116 13.56 0.07 -7.18
CA TYR A 116 14.99 -0.21 -7.06
C TYR A 116 15.31 -1.53 -6.35
N MET A 117 14.31 -2.36 -6.09
CA MET A 117 14.55 -3.73 -5.63
C MET A 117 15.32 -4.53 -6.70
N LYS A 118 16.08 -5.55 -6.26
CA LYS A 118 16.95 -6.32 -7.16
C LYS A 118 16.18 -7.13 -8.19
N ASP A 119 15.00 -7.64 -7.81
CA ASP A 119 14.24 -8.56 -8.65
C ASP A 119 13.48 -7.80 -9.73
N ILE A 120 13.51 -8.31 -10.96
CA ILE A 120 12.76 -7.75 -12.09
C ILE A 120 11.25 -7.76 -11.83
N GLU A 121 10.76 -8.74 -11.08
CA GLU A 121 9.36 -8.87 -10.72
C GLU A 121 8.85 -7.68 -9.90
N ASP A 122 9.68 -7.12 -9.01
CA ASP A 122 9.35 -5.92 -8.24
C ASP A 122 9.22 -4.70 -9.15
N ARG A 123 10.10 -4.52 -10.13
CA ARG A 123 10.01 -3.44 -11.12
C ARG A 123 8.74 -3.52 -11.94
N LEU A 124 8.45 -4.68 -12.50
CA LEU A 124 7.22 -4.93 -13.27
C LEU A 124 5.96 -4.70 -12.43
N LEU A 125 6.01 -5.05 -11.14
CA LEU A 125 4.94 -4.78 -10.22
C LEU A 125 4.74 -3.27 -10.03
N VAL A 126 5.81 -2.52 -9.78
CA VAL A 126 5.74 -1.05 -9.61
C VAL A 126 5.20 -0.37 -10.86
N GLU A 127 5.65 -0.75 -12.05
CA GLU A 127 5.14 -0.25 -13.33
C GLU A 127 3.64 -0.51 -13.47
N ARG A 128 3.19 -1.73 -13.13
CA ARG A 128 1.77 -2.07 -13.11
C ARG A 128 1.00 -1.20 -12.12
N LEU A 129 1.47 -1.06 -10.88
CA LEU A 129 0.80 -0.29 -9.84
C LEU A 129 0.75 1.21 -10.17
N LEU A 130 1.80 1.74 -10.78
CA LEU A 130 1.79 3.11 -11.31
C LEU A 130 0.65 3.30 -12.29
N ASN A 131 0.52 2.40 -13.25
CA ASN A 131 -0.43 2.52 -14.36
C ASN A 131 -1.86 2.06 -14.06
N THR A 132 -2.08 1.35 -12.94
CA THR A 132 -3.42 0.88 -12.55
C THR A 132 -3.98 1.58 -11.32
N CYS A 133 -3.11 2.05 -10.44
CA CYS A 133 -3.51 2.62 -9.15
C CYS A 133 -3.12 4.08 -8.96
N LEU A 134 -1.86 4.45 -9.24
CA LEU A 134 -1.37 5.81 -9.00
C LEU A 134 -1.80 6.77 -10.13
N VAL A 135 -1.60 6.36 -11.38
CA VAL A 135 -1.96 7.12 -12.59
C VAL A 135 -2.69 6.20 -13.57
N PRO A 136 -3.96 5.83 -13.32
CA PRO A 136 -4.67 4.82 -14.10
C PRO A 136 -4.76 5.14 -15.60
N PHE A 137 -4.50 4.15 -16.45
CA PHE A 137 -4.62 4.26 -17.91
C PHE A 137 -6.03 4.59 -18.40
N GLY A 138 -7.07 4.12 -17.69
CA GLY A 138 -8.47 4.30 -18.07
C GLY A 138 -9.01 5.71 -17.86
N LEU A 139 -8.17 6.66 -17.44
CA LEU A 139 -8.55 8.06 -17.34
C LEU A 139 -8.39 8.77 -18.67
N GLU A 140 -9.25 9.77 -18.91
CA GLU A 140 -9.08 10.72 -19.99
C GLU A 140 -7.69 11.39 -19.93
N SER A 141 -7.11 11.70 -21.10
CA SER A 141 -5.74 12.21 -21.21
C SER A 141 -5.46 13.42 -20.31
N THR A 142 -6.41 14.35 -20.23
CA THR A 142 -6.29 15.56 -19.40
C THR A 142 -6.26 15.21 -17.91
N ASP A 143 -7.13 14.33 -17.45
CA ASP A 143 -7.21 13.95 -16.04
C ASP A 143 -6.03 13.06 -15.65
N ARG A 144 -5.58 12.22 -16.56
CA ARG A 144 -4.36 11.42 -16.40
C ARG A 144 -3.14 12.32 -16.24
N MET A 145 -3.04 13.38 -17.06
CA MET A 145 -1.96 14.36 -16.98
C MET A 145 -1.99 15.12 -15.64
N LYS A 146 -3.16 15.60 -15.19
CA LYS A 146 -3.33 16.25 -13.88
C LYS A 146 -2.90 15.35 -12.74
N LYS A 147 -3.31 14.07 -12.75
CA LYS A 147 -2.89 13.09 -11.73
C LYS A 147 -1.39 12.84 -11.76
N MET A 148 -0.80 12.75 -12.94
CA MET A 148 0.64 12.59 -13.10
C MET A 148 1.42 13.76 -12.51
N PHE A 149 1.03 15.00 -12.82
CA PHE A 149 1.64 16.21 -12.25
C PHE A 149 1.46 16.26 -10.72
N LYS A 150 0.25 15.95 -10.23
CA LYS A 150 -0.01 15.89 -8.79
C LYS A 150 0.85 14.82 -8.10
N LEU A 151 1.01 13.64 -8.69
CA LEU A 151 1.89 12.61 -8.17
C LEU A 151 3.33 13.13 -8.14
N PHE A 152 3.84 13.61 -9.26
CA PHE A 152 5.22 14.12 -9.39
C PHE A 152 5.54 15.23 -8.39
N SER A 153 4.61 16.18 -8.16
CA SER A 153 4.81 17.29 -7.24
C SER A 153 4.73 16.92 -5.75
N THR A 154 4.32 15.69 -5.43
CA THR A 154 4.06 15.27 -4.04
C THR A 154 4.89 14.08 -3.59
N ILE A 155 5.62 13.41 -4.48
CA ILE A 155 6.55 12.33 -4.15
C ILE A 155 7.92 12.90 -3.74
N ASP A 156 8.67 12.12 -2.97
CA ASP A 156 10.02 12.50 -2.56
C ASP A 156 11.05 12.38 -3.70
N GLU A 157 12.28 12.84 -3.46
CA GLU A 157 13.34 12.86 -4.47
C GLU A 157 13.68 11.44 -4.99
N TYR A 158 13.70 10.45 -4.10
CA TYR A 158 14.04 9.08 -4.47
C TYR A 158 12.92 8.44 -5.31
N ALA A 159 11.66 8.66 -4.92
CA ALA A 159 10.50 8.25 -5.69
C ALA A 159 10.42 8.97 -7.05
N THR A 160 10.84 10.24 -7.11
CA THR A 160 10.94 11.01 -8.36
C THR A 160 11.92 10.37 -9.36
N LYS A 161 13.10 9.95 -8.89
CA LYS A 161 14.07 9.24 -9.73
C LYS A 161 13.49 7.94 -10.28
N ALA A 162 12.78 7.17 -9.44
CA ALA A 162 12.09 5.95 -9.87
C ALA A 162 11.00 6.25 -10.90
N PHE A 163 10.20 7.28 -10.69
CA PHE A 163 9.14 7.70 -11.62
C PHE A 163 9.67 8.04 -13.00
N ILE A 164 10.77 8.80 -13.06
CA ILE A 164 11.44 9.14 -14.34
C ILE A 164 11.96 7.86 -15.00
N GLY A 165 12.60 6.95 -14.24
CA GLY A 165 13.08 5.68 -14.78
C GLY A 165 11.99 4.81 -15.39
N VAL A 166 10.85 4.66 -14.71
CA VAL A 166 9.67 3.94 -15.24
C VAL A 166 9.16 4.59 -16.53
N ARG A 167 9.09 5.92 -16.57
CA ARG A 167 8.57 6.65 -17.75
C ARG A 167 9.48 6.55 -18.96
N MET A 168 10.79 6.57 -18.79
CA MET A 168 11.73 6.41 -19.89
C MET A 168 11.60 5.04 -20.56
N ILE A 169 11.31 3.98 -19.79
CA ILE A 169 11.13 2.63 -20.33
C ILE A 169 9.80 2.49 -21.09
N LEU A 170 8.74 3.16 -20.63
CA LEU A 170 7.42 3.10 -21.28
C LEU A 170 7.24 4.04 -22.47
N SER A 171 8.25 4.84 -22.79
CA SER A 171 8.24 5.77 -23.94
C SER A 171 8.86 5.17 -25.22
N PHE A 172 9.32 3.93 -25.14
CA PHE A 172 9.79 3.10 -26.25
C PHE A 172 8.85 1.91 -26.44
#